data_9db43dd80b6dfa453c416fba1923fae8
#
_entry.id   9db43dd80b6dfa453c416fba1923fae8
#
_cell.length_a   1.000
_cell.length_b   1.000
_cell.length_c   1.000
_cell.angle_alpha   90.00
_cell.angle_beta   90.00
_cell.angle_gamma   90.00
#
_symmetry.space_group_name_H-M   'P 1'
#
loop_
_entity.id
_entity.type
_entity.pdbx_description
1 polymer ?
#
loop_
_entity_poly.entity_id
_entity_poly.type
_entity_poly.pdbx_seq_one_letter_code
_entity_poly.pdbx_strand_id
1 'polypeptide(L)'
;MRGVLVDTSFVIRLMKPDDPLGPNASAWFRELLGRKVPLHLSTIVIAEWCVKGGFEDLPLRNMRVLPFNVEHARRAGPLMEVLLRSREQGGAEERNVVLNDVKLLAQAEATTAISHILTKDGGYAKRIARLRSEGHQITTQVLDLHVPMADALGRLDFPE
;
A
#
# COMPACT_ATOMS: atom_id res chain seq x y z
N MET A 1 -2.26 11.77 10.40
CA MET A 1 -2.08 10.98 9.13
C MET A 1 -2.02 11.94 7.95
N ARG A 2 -0.91 11.99 7.20
CA ARG A 2 -0.74 12.91 6.06
C ARG A 2 -1.48 12.44 4.81
N GLY A 3 -1.29 11.19 4.42
CA GLY A 3 -1.94 10.55 3.29
C GLY A 3 -1.69 9.05 3.29
N VAL A 4 -2.50 8.32 2.55
CA VAL A 4 -2.49 6.85 2.49
C VAL A 4 -2.26 6.41 1.05
N LEU A 5 -1.26 5.58 0.81
CA LEU A 5 -1.09 4.84 -0.44
C LEU A 5 -1.85 3.52 -0.31
N VAL A 6 -2.77 3.27 -1.23
CA VAL A 6 -3.52 2.01 -1.26
C VAL A 6 -2.82 0.99 -2.14
N ASP A 7 -2.79 -0.27 -1.70
CA ASP A 7 -2.24 -1.34 -2.51
C ASP A 7 -3.33 -2.07 -3.32
N THR A 8 -2.92 -2.98 -4.19
CA THR A 8 -3.82 -3.75 -5.06
C THR A 8 -4.78 -4.61 -4.25
N SER A 9 -4.35 -5.13 -3.10
CA SER A 9 -5.19 -5.97 -2.24
C SER A 9 -6.38 -5.21 -1.65
N PHE A 10 -6.19 -3.93 -1.32
CA PHE A 10 -7.26 -3.03 -0.89
C PHE A 10 -8.23 -2.72 -2.05
N VAL A 11 -7.69 -2.34 -3.22
CA VAL A 11 -8.51 -1.99 -4.39
C VAL A 11 -9.42 -3.15 -4.78
N ILE A 12 -8.88 -4.38 -4.84
CA ILE A 12 -9.66 -5.58 -5.16
C ILE A 12 -10.84 -5.74 -4.18
N ARG A 13 -10.65 -5.53 -2.87
CA ARG A 13 -11.71 -5.68 -1.88
C ARG A 13 -12.72 -4.56 -1.92
N LEU A 14 -12.27 -3.36 -2.20
CA LEU A 14 -13.17 -2.21 -2.39
C LEU A 14 -14.10 -2.42 -3.60
N MET A 15 -13.57 -3.01 -4.69
CA MET A 15 -14.30 -3.23 -5.94
C MET A 15 -15.08 -4.55 -5.98
N LYS A 16 -14.92 -5.42 -4.99
CA LYS A 16 -15.63 -6.71 -4.87
C LYS A 16 -16.44 -6.74 -3.56
N PRO A 17 -17.69 -6.28 -3.57
CA PRO A 17 -18.51 -6.22 -2.35
C PRO A 17 -18.71 -7.57 -1.64
N ASP A 18 -18.69 -8.67 -2.42
CA ASP A 18 -18.85 -10.04 -1.91
C ASP A 18 -17.57 -10.62 -1.29
N ASP A 19 -16.44 -9.91 -1.37
CA ASP A 19 -15.22 -10.32 -0.66
C ASP A 19 -15.42 -10.17 0.85
N PRO A 20 -15.01 -11.13 1.69
CA PRO A 20 -15.17 -11.05 3.16
C PRO A 20 -14.60 -9.78 3.79
N LEU A 21 -13.57 -9.17 3.17
CA LEU A 21 -12.99 -7.90 3.60
C LEU A 21 -13.58 -6.68 2.86
N GLY A 22 -14.54 -6.87 1.96
CA GLY A 22 -15.22 -5.80 1.24
C GLY A 22 -15.86 -4.75 2.17
N PRO A 23 -16.61 -5.16 3.21
CA PRO A 23 -17.15 -4.24 4.21
C PRO A 23 -16.07 -3.40 4.91
N ASN A 24 -14.95 -4.02 5.31
CA ASN A 24 -13.82 -3.30 5.91
C ASN A 24 -13.19 -2.32 4.92
N ALA A 25 -12.95 -2.74 3.68
CA ALA A 25 -12.40 -1.85 2.65
C ALA A 25 -13.29 -0.63 2.41
N SER A 26 -14.59 -0.85 2.32
CA SER A 26 -15.59 0.22 2.17
C SER A 26 -15.64 1.16 3.38
N ALA A 27 -15.51 0.63 4.60
CA ALA A 27 -15.47 1.43 5.82
C ALA A 27 -14.20 2.30 5.87
N TRP A 28 -13.04 1.72 5.60
CA TRP A 28 -11.77 2.46 5.48
C TRP A 28 -11.85 3.57 4.44
N PHE A 29 -12.36 3.26 3.24
CA PHE A 29 -12.49 4.22 2.15
C PHE A 29 -13.35 5.42 2.55
N ARG A 30 -14.56 5.18 3.06
CA ARG A 30 -15.50 6.23 3.47
C ARG A 30 -14.94 7.09 4.59
N GLU A 31 -14.32 6.49 5.58
CA GLU A 31 -13.78 7.22 6.73
C GLU A 31 -12.59 8.09 6.36
N LEU A 32 -11.65 7.56 5.58
CA LEU A 32 -10.51 8.35 5.11
C LEU A 32 -10.95 9.54 4.27
N LEU A 33 -11.95 9.35 3.40
CA LEU A 33 -12.55 10.46 2.64
C LEU A 33 -13.27 11.45 3.55
N GLY A 34 -14.06 10.98 4.51
CA GLY A 34 -14.78 11.83 5.48
C GLY A 34 -13.83 12.70 6.29
N ARG A 35 -12.67 12.17 6.68
CA ARG A 35 -11.59 12.89 7.37
C ARG A 35 -10.71 13.71 6.44
N LYS A 36 -11.01 13.75 5.15
CA LYS A 36 -10.23 14.47 4.13
C LYS A 36 -8.75 14.00 4.05
N VAL A 37 -8.47 12.75 4.44
CA VAL A 37 -7.15 12.15 4.29
C VAL A 37 -6.94 11.81 2.81
N PRO A 38 -5.88 12.33 2.15
CA PRO A 38 -5.63 12.04 0.74
C PRO A 38 -5.35 10.55 0.51
N LEU A 39 -6.10 9.93 -0.39
CA LEU A 39 -5.83 8.59 -0.88
C LEU A 39 -5.00 8.67 -2.16
N HIS A 40 -3.92 7.90 -2.20
CA HIS A 40 -3.01 7.82 -3.34
C HIS A 40 -3.11 6.43 -3.98
N LEU A 41 -3.21 6.41 -5.31
CA LEU A 41 -3.26 5.19 -6.11
C LEU A 41 -2.07 5.16 -7.07
N SER A 42 -1.17 4.19 -6.88
CA SER A 42 0.00 4.02 -7.74
C SER A 42 -0.39 3.55 -9.14
N THR A 43 0.34 4.00 -10.17
CA THR A 43 0.24 3.42 -11.52
C THR A 43 0.61 1.94 -11.55
N ILE A 44 1.40 1.43 -10.59
CA ILE A 44 1.66 -0.01 -10.42
C ILE A 44 0.37 -0.74 -10.05
N VAL A 45 -0.39 -0.22 -9.09
CA VAL A 45 -1.68 -0.79 -8.66
C VAL A 45 -2.70 -0.75 -9.80
N ILE A 46 -2.73 0.35 -10.57
CA ILE A 46 -3.57 0.45 -11.76
C ILE A 46 -3.21 -0.64 -12.76
N ALA A 47 -1.93 -0.85 -13.04
CA ALA A 47 -1.49 -1.89 -13.98
C ALA A 47 -1.90 -3.29 -13.51
N GLU A 48 -1.74 -3.60 -12.22
CA GLU A 48 -2.16 -4.90 -11.65
C GLU A 48 -3.68 -5.09 -11.70
N TRP A 49 -4.44 -4.04 -11.41
CA TRP A 49 -5.91 -4.08 -11.51
C TRP A 49 -6.36 -4.36 -12.95
N CYS A 50 -5.78 -3.66 -13.93
CA CYS A 50 -6.14 -3.78 -15.35
C CYS A 50 -5.83 -5.15 -15.97
N VAL A 51 -5.14 -6.06 -15.26
CA VAL A 51 -4.98 -7.46 -15.73
C VAL A 51 -6.35 -8.18 -15.83
N LYS A 52 -7.29 -7.87 -14.93
CA LYS A 52 -8.61 -8.54 -14.84
C LYS A 52 -9.79 -7.58 -14.64
N GLY A 53 -9.54 -6.33 -14.30
CA GLY A 53 -10.55 -5.29 -14.08
C GLY A 53 -10.53 -4.23 -15.16
N GLY A 54 -11.63 -3.47 -15.30
CA GLY A 54 -11.70 -2.29 -16.17
C GLY A 54 -11.05 -1.08 -15.51
N PHE A 55 -10.33 -0.28 -16.29
CA PHE A 55 -9.77 0.98 -15.81
C PHE A 55 -10.87 1.94 -15.31
N GLU A 56 -12.01 1.92 -15.98
CA GLU A 56 -13.18 2.78 -15.71
C GLU A 56 -13.85 2.46 -14.37
N ASP A 57 -13.64 1.25 -13.86
CA ASP A 57 -14.21 0.82 -12.57
C ASP A 57 -13.49 1.46 -11.38
N LEU A 58 -12.26 1.94 -11.57
CA LEU A 58 -11.46 2.51 -10.49
C LEU A 58 -12.06 3.82 -9.97
N PRO A 59 -12.12 4.05 -8.65
CA PRO A 59 -12.71 5.25 -8.05
C PRO A 59 -11.74 6.46 -8.13
N LEU A 60 -11.23 6.76 -9.32
CA LEU A 60 -10.18 7.76 -9.57
C LEU A 60 -10.58 9.18 -9.15
N ARG A 61 -11.88 9.50 -9.10
CA ARG A 61 -12.36 10.81 -8.62
C ARG A 61 -12.02 11.08 -7.15
N ASN A 62 -11.82 10.02 -6.38
CA ASN A 62 -11.57 10.07 -4.95
C ASN A 62 -10.11 9.72 -4.58
N MET A 63 -9.28 9.49 -5.57
CA MET A 63 -7.88 9.09 -5.36
C MET A 63 -6.95 9.96 -6.21
N ARG A 64 -5.78 10.26 -5.65
CA ARG A 64 -4.70 10.94 -6.38
C ARG A 64 -3.84 9.90 -7.05
N VAL A 65 -3.82 9.89 -8.37
CA VAL A 65 -2.93 8.99 -9.13
C VAL A 65 -1.47 9.40 -8.91
N LEU A 66 -0.65 8.43 -8.51
CA LEU A 66 0.77 8.61 -8.26
C LEU A 66 1.57 7.80 -9.29
N PRO A 67 2.17 8.45 -10.31
CA PRO A 67 3.03 7.77 -11.27
C PRO A 67 4.28 7.20 -10.59
N PHE A 68 4.67 5.97 -10.93
CA PHE A 68 5.97 5.44 -10.53
C PHE A 68 7.05 6.07 -11.42
N ASN A 69 7.89 6.91 -10.84
CA ASN A 69 8.89 7.70 -11.54
C ASN A 69 10.33 7.28 -11.23
N VAL A 70 11.29 7.99 -11.80
CA VAL A 70 12.74 7.70 -11.67
C VAL A 70 13.20 7.75 -10.21
N GLU A 71 12.73 8.71 -9.41
CA GLU A 71 13.10 8.83 -8.00
C GLU A 71 12.59 7.63 -7.19
N HIS A 72 11.36 7.18 -7.46
CA HIS A 72 10.80 5.97 -6.87
C HIS A 72 11.62 4.73 -7.25
N ALA A 73 12.02 4.60 -8.52
CA ALA A 73 12.83 3.50 -9.00
C ALA A 73 14.21 3.46 -8.34
N ARG A 74 14.87 4.62 -8.24
CA ARG A 74 16.17 4.78 -7.58
C ARG A 74 16.11 4.34 -6.11
N ARG A 75 15.04 4.69 -5.41
CA ARG A 75 14.83 4.29 -4.01
C ARG A 75 14.45 2.82 -3.86
N ALA A 76 13.74 2.23 -4.81
CA ALA A 76 13.31 0.84 -4.77
C ALA A 76 14.49 -0.14 -4.90
N GLY A 77 15.51 0.17 -5.70
CA GLY A 77 16.61 -0.74 -5.98
C GLY A 77 17.30 -1.30 -4.74
N PRO A 78 17.84 -0.46 -3.83
CA PRO A 78 18.48 -0.92 -2.60
C PRO A 78 17.55 -1.71 -1.68
N LEU A 79 16.25 -1.33 -1.60
CA LEU A 79 15.28 -2.07 -0.80
C LEU A 79 15.00 -3.46 -1.38
N MET A 80 14.92 -3.56 -2.72
CA MET A 80 14.77 -4.84 -3.41
C MET A 80 15.96 -5.76 -3.16
N GLU A 81 17.18 -5.24 -3.23
CA GLU A 81 18.40 -6.01 -3.01
C GLU A 81 18.36 -6.72 -1.65
N VAL A 82 18.02 -6.00 -0.58
CA VAL A 82 17.92 -6.59 0.77
C VAL A 82 16.89 -7.70 0.83
N LEU A 83 15.70 -7.49 0.27
CA LEU A 83 14.61 -8.46 0.39
C LEU A 83 14.78 -9.66 -0.55
N LEU A 84 15.48 -9.50 -1.67
CA LEU A 84 15.75 -10.61 -2.59
C LEU A 84 16.89 -11.52 -2.11
N ARG A 85 17.91 -10.98 -1.42
CA ARG A 85 19.01 -11.79 -0.84
C ARG A 85 18.49 -12.87 0.13
N SER A 86 17.39 -12.62 0.82
CA SER A 86 16.83 -13.55 1.81
C SER A 86 15.90 -14.62 1.21
N ARG A 87 15.68 -14.61 -0.12
CA ARG A 87 14.64 -15.42 -0.78
C ARG A 87 15.14 -16.25 -1.96
N GLU A 88 16.35 -16.73 -1.93
CA GLU A 88 16.85 -17.64 -2.98
C GLU A 88 16.02 -18.94 -3.17
N GLN A 89 15.03 -19.19 -2.27
CA GLN A 89 14.19 -20.39 -2.25
C GLN A 89 12.70 -20.17 -2.57
N GLY A 90 12.25 -18.94 -2.87
CA GLY A 90 10.84 -18.65 -3.17
C GLY A 90 10.48 -18.81 -4.65
N GLY A 91 9.23 -19.24 -4.96
CA GLY A 91 8.71 -19.33 -6.33
C GLY A 91 8.62 -17.97 -7.05
N ALA A 92 8.56 -17.99 -8.40
CA ALA A 92 8.53 -16.76 -9.21
C ALA A 92 7.34 -15.84 -8.92
N GLU A 93 6.17 -16.40 -8.59
CA GLU A 93 4.96 -15.64 -8.27
C GLU A 93 5.09 -14.87 -6.96
N GLU A 94 5.64 -15.50 -5.94
CA GLU A 94 5.92 -14.87 -4.64
C GLU A 94 6.97 -13.75 -4.75
N ARG A 95 7.95 -13.92 -5.65
CA ARG A 95 8.97 -12.92 -5.97
C ARG A 95 8.36 -11.67 -6.59
N ASN A 96 7.43 -11.82 -7.53
CA ASN A 96 6.78 -10.69 -8.20
C ASN A 96 5.92 -9.86 -7.23
N VAL A 97 5.19 -10.51 -6.33
CA VAL A 97 4.43 -9.82 -5.27
C VAL A 97 5.35 -8.96 -4.42
N VAL A 98 6.47 -9.51 -3.94
CA VAL A 98 7.43 -8.76 -3.14
C VAL A 98 8.02 -7.58 -3.89
N LEU A 99 8.33 -7.74 -5.17
CA LEU A 99 8.90 -6.65 -5.98
C LEU A 99 7.92 -5.47 -6.13
N ASN A 100 6.64 -5.74 -6.32
CA ASN A 100 5.64 -4.68 -6.42
C ASN A 100 5.40 -3.99 -5.08
N ASP A 101 5.34 -4.74 -3.99
CA ASP A 101 5.21 -4.18 -2.64
C ASP A 101 6.38 -3.26 -2.27
N VAL A 102 7.61 -3.64 -2.66
CA VAL A 102 8.79 -2.80 -2.43
C VAL A 102 8.74 -1.53 -3.27
N LYS A 103 8.26 -1.59 -4.50
CA LYS A 103 8.05 -0.39 -5.32
C LYS A 103 7.04 0.55 -4.69
N LEU A 104 5.93 0.03 -4.16
CA LEU A 104 4.93 0.84 -3.45
C LEU A 104 5.51 1.45 -2.17
N LEU A 105 6.31 0.69 -1.41
CA LEU A 105 7.00 1.21 -0.23
C LEU A 105 7.97 2.33 -0.61
N ALA A 106 8.74 2.16 -1.67
CA ALA A 106 9.66 3.20 -2.16
C ALA A 106 8.92 4.48 -2.61
N GLN A 107 7.74 4.34 -3.23
CA GLN A 107 6.88 5.48 -3.55
C GLN A 107 6.41 6.20 -2.29
N ALA A 108 5.94 5.46 -1.28
CA ALA A 108 5.47 6.05 -0.02
C ALA A 108 6.61 6.81 0.68
N GLU A 109 7.80 6.20 0.76
CA GLU A 109 8.96 6.83 1.39
C GLU A 109 9.51 8.04 0.63
N ALA A 110 9.39 8.08 -0.69
CA ALA A 110 9.83 9.21 -1.51
C ALA A 110 8.79 10.35 -1.57
N THR A 111 7.55 10.10 -1.16
CA THR A 111 6.44 11.05 -1.26
C THR A 111 6.08 11.60 0.11
N THR A 112 6.52 12.82 0.43
CA THR A 112 6.31 13.45 1.75
C THR A 112 4.85 13.56 2.17
N ALA A 113 3.93 13.63 1.21
CA ALA A 113 2.49 13.66 1.46
C ALA A 113 1.90 12.32 1.92
N ILE A 114 2.67 11.22 1.85
CA ILE A 114 2.25 9.88 2.27
C ILE A 114 2.90 9.53 3.60
N SER A 115 2.16 8.90 4.49
CA SER A 115 2.65 8.40 5.76
C SER A 115 2.26 6.95 6.04
N HIS A 116 1.29 6.42 5.30
CA HIS A 116 0.77 5.06 5.51
C HIS A 116 0.56 4.32 4.20
N ILE A 117 0.64 3.00 4.26
CA ILE A 117 0.17 2.08 3.21
C ILE A 117 -1.01 1.29 3.80
N LEU A 118 -2.13 1.21 3.07
CA LEU A 118 -3.28 0.40 3.43
C LEU A 118 -3.28 -0.88 2.59
N THR A 119 -3.14 -2.01 3.26
CA THR A 119 -2.97 -3.32 2.64
C THR A 119 -3.67 -4.43 3.44
N LYS A 120 -4.00 -5.52 2.76
CA LYS A 120 -4.38 -6.79 3.40
C LYS A 120 -3.14 -7.65 3.74
N ASP A 121 -1.98 -7.39 3.11
CA ASP A 121 -0.82 -8.25 3.23
C ASP A 121 -0.08 -8.05 4.56
N GLY A 122 -0.25 -9.00 5.48
CA GLY A 122 0.48 -9.04 6.75
C GLY A 122 2.01 -9.17 6.59
N GLY A 123 2.51 -9.50 5.40
CA GLY A 123 3.94 -9.56 5.08
C GLY A 123 4.62 -8.19 5.05
N TYR A 124 3.87 -7.09 4.82
CA TYR A 124 4.44 -5.73 4.79
C TYR A 124 5.17 -5.37 6.08
N ALA A 125 4.59 -5.62 7.23
CA ALA A 125 5.21 -5.32 8.53
C ALA A 125 6.54 -6.08 8.70
N LYS A 126 6.59 -7.34 8.30
CA LYS A 126 7.81 -8.16 8.34
C LYS A 126 8.89 -7.62 7.40
N ARG A 127 8.52 -7.22 6.18
CA ARG A 127 9.43 -6.62 5.20
C ARG A 127 10.01 -5.31 5.70
N ILE A 128 9.18 -4.43 6.27
CA ILE A 128 9.64 -3.17 6.87
C ILE A 128 10.60 -3.44 8.04
N ALA A 129 10.27 -4.37 8.94
CA ALA A 129 11.14 -4.74 10.04
C ALA A 129 12.52 -5.23 9.54
N ARG A 130 12.53 -6.06 8.50
CA ARG A 130 13.76 -6.52 7.85
C ARG A 130 14.58 -5.38 7.27
N LEU A 131 13.95 -4.47 6.52
CA LEU A 131 14.63 -3.32 5.94
C LEU A 131 15.26 -2.44 7.03
N ARG A 132 14.53 -2.21 8.12
CA ARG A 132 15.07 -1.45 9.27
C ARG A 132 16.24 -2.13 9.94
N SER A 133 16.23 -3.47 10.08
CA SER A 133 17.37 -4.23 10.64
C SER A 133 18.63 -4.18 9.78
N GLU A 134 18.48 -3.92 8.47
CA GLU A 134 19.58 -3.72 7.51
C GLU A 134 19.98 -2.23 7.37
N GLY A 135 19.50 -1.36 8.26
CA GLY A 135 19.90 0.04 8.33
C GLY A 135 19.08 1.00 7.45
N HIS A 136 18.04 0.54 6.77
CA HIS A 136 17.16 1.43 6.00
C HIS A 136 16.21 2.20 6.91
N GLN A 137 16.16 3.53 6.72
CA GLN A 137 15.19 4.37 7.41
C GLN A 137 13.85 4.28 6.68
N ILE A 138 12.90 3.56 7.26
CA ILE A 138 11.53 3.42 6.77
C ILE A 138 10.60 4.07 7.77
N THR A 139 9.93 5.14 7.35
CA THR A 139 9.00 5.94 8.18
C THR A 139 7.54 5.56 7.93
N THR A 140 7.24 4.98 6.79
CA THR A 140 5.90 4.54 6.40
C THR A 140 5.34 3.52 7.40
N GLN A 141 4.09 3.73 7.81
CA GLN A 141 3.34 2.83 8.67
C GLN A 141 2.37 1.98 7.83
N VAL A 142 2.03 0.81 8.34
CA VAL A 142 1.09 -0.11 7.69
C VAL A 142 -0.25 -0.04 8.39
N LEU A 143 -1.31 0.14 7.59
CA LEU A 143 -2.69 -0.05 8.00
C LEU A 143 -3.15 -1.41 7.50
N ASP A 144 -3.48 -2.30 8.42
CA ASP A 144 -3.93 -3.65 8.09
C ASP A 144 -5.44 -3.66 7.85
N LEU A 145 -5.84 -4.09 6.65
CA LEU A 145 -7.24 -4.18 6.25
C LEU A 145 -8.05 -5.19 7.08
N HIS A 146 -7.39 -6.16 7.73
CA HIS A 146 -8.06 -7.10 8.63
C HIS A 146 -8.52 -6.44 9.93
N VAL A 147 -7.89 -5.34 10.33
CA VAL A 147 -8.28 -4.60 11.52
C VAL A 147 -9.45 -3.68 11.15
N PRO A 148 -10.61 -3.80 11.83
CA PRO A 148 -11.70 -2.88 11.64
C PRO A 148 -11.23 -1.43 11.80
N MET A 149 -11.71 -0.57 10.93
CA MET A 149 -11.30 0.84 10.89
C MET A 149 -11.48 1.53 12.26
N ALA A 150 -12.60 1.28 12.96
CA ALA A 150 -12.86 1.87 14.27
C ALA A 150 -11.79 1.50 15.32
N ASP A 151 -11.29 0.25 15.28
CA ASP A 151 -10.26 -0.21 16.20
C ASP A 151 -8.88 0.35 15.86
N ALA A 152 -8.60 0.49 14.56
CA ALA A 152 -7.34 1.06 14.08
C ALA A 152 -7.25 2.56 14.35
N LEU A 153 -8.32 3.31 14.12
CA LEU A 153 -8.36 4.76 14.30
C LEU A 153 -8.42 5.19 15.78
N GLY A 154 -8.97 4.36 16.65
CA GLY A 154 -8.90 4.59 18.09
C GLY A 154 -7.48 4.47 18.66
N ARG A 155 -6.52 4.00 17.88
CA ARG A 155 -5.08 3.88 18.23
C ARG A 155 -4.20 4.91 17.51
N LEU A 156 -4.78 5.72 16.62
CA LEU A 156 -4.06 6.73 15.85
C LEU A 156 -4.38 8.10 16.46
N ASP A 157 -3.37 8.76 17.03
CA ASP A 157 -3.46 10.17 17.41
C ASP A 157 -3.62 11.01 16.14
N PHE A 158 -4.83 11.50 15.90
CA PHE A 158 -5.06 12.53 14.89
C PHE A 158 -4.77 13.88 15.53
N PRO A 159 -3.85 14.71 15.01
CA PRO A 159 -3.78 16.10 15.43
C PRO A 159 -5.12 16.76 15.08
N GLU A 160 -5.70 17.44 16.05
CA GLU A 160 -6.90 18.27 15.88
C GLU A 160 -6.68 19.39 14.86
#